data_8996f9a7f35a98ce2ab3a35251ee6bd6
#
_entry.id   8996f9a7f35a98ce2ab3a35251ee6bd6
#
_cell.length_a   1.000
_cell.length_b   1.000
_cell.length_c   1.000
_cell.angle_alpha   90.00
_cell.angle_beta   90.00
_cell.angle_gamma   90.00
#
_symmetry.space_group_name_H-M   'P 1'
#
loop_
_entity.id
_entity.type
_entity.pdbx_description
1 polymer ?
#
loop_
_entity_poly.entity_id
_entity_poly.type
_entity_poly.pdbx_seq_one_letter_code
_entity_poly.pdbx_strand_id
1 'polypeptide(L)'
;MQLLRWKRIRLLMTEPYLTTEQLAERWGLKPSAIKSQRTRGVGPQYVTLPRVGTPAGTPRVRYPLAHVLAFEESNNITPLN
;
A
#
# COMPACT_ATOMS: atom_id res chain seq x y z
N MET A 1 -27.28 7.73 4.82
CA MET A 1 -26.98 7.36 3.46
C MET A 1 -26.03 8.28 2.81
N GLN A 2 -26.36 9.54 2.79
CA GLN A 2 -25.47 10.52 2.20
C GLN A 2 -24.09 10.48 2.81
N LEU A 3 -24.07 10.43 4.10
CA LEU A 3 -22.81 10.43 4.82
C LEU A 3 -21.96 9.23 4.43
N LEU A 4 -22.60 8.09 4.33
CA LEU A 4 -21.88 6.88 3.98
C LEU A 4 -21.35 6.97 2.55
N ARG A 5 -22.16 7.52 1.67
CA ARG A 5 -21.73 7.69 0.31
C ARG A 5 -20.55 8.65 0.23
N TRP A 6 -20.58 9.68 1.03
CA TRP A 6 -19.48 10.61 1.11
C TRP A 6 -18.21 9.93 1.51
N LYS A 7 -18.29 9.11 2.52
CA LYS A 7 -17.13 8.38 2.98
C LYS A 7 -16.56 7.51 1.90
N ARG A 8 -17.41 6.85 1.17
CA ARG A 8 -16.95 5.98 0.12
C ARG A 8 -16.25 6.76 -0.98
N ILE A 9 -16.83 7.90 -1.34
CA ILE A 9 -16.23 8.73 -2.37
C ILE A 9 -14.89 9.24 -1.91
N ARG A 10 -14.80 9.63 -0.67
CA ARG A 10 -13.56 10.08 -0.12
C ARG A 10 -12.51 8.99 -0.17
N LEU A 11 -12.88 7.81 0.19
CA LEU A 11 -11.94 6.69 0.15
C LEU A 11 -11.45 6.44 -1.26
N LEU A 12 -12.33 6.57 -2.22
CA LEU A 12 -11.92 6.36 -3.60
C LEU A 12 -10.99 7.44 -4.08
N MET A 13 -11.25 8.67 -3.68
CA MET A 13 -10.44 9.80 -4.11
C MET A 13 -9.13 9.87 -3.36
N THR A 14 -9.17 9.57 -2.10
CA THR A 14 -7.98 9.53 -1.28
C THR A 14 -7.56 8.10 -1.08
N GLU A 15 -8.00 7.26 -2.00
CA GLU A 15 -7.75 5.86 -1.90
C GLU A 15 -6.36 5.67 -1.43
N PRO A 16 -6.25 5.06 -0.32
CA PRO A 16 -4.95 4.97 0.26
C PRO A 16 -4.08 4.04 -0.53
N TYR A 17 -2.92 4.58 -0.77
CA TYR A 17 -1.80 3.78 -1.22
C TYR A 17 -0.87 3.78 -0.03
N LEU A 18 -0.35 2.64 0.30
CA LEU A 18 0.62 2.55 1.37
C LEU A 18 2.01 2.68 0.82
N THR A 19 2.84 3.42 1.54
CA THR A 19 4.27 3.45 1.22
C THR A 19 4.89 2.16 1.74
N THR A 20 6.14 1.93 1.34
CA THR A 20 6.87 0.78 1.86
C THR A 20 6.93 0.83 3.39
N GLU A 21 7.17 2.00 3.94
CA GLU A 21 7.27 2.15 5.39
C GLU A 21 5.93 1.88 6.07
N GLN A 22 4.84 2.36 5.47
CA GLN A 22 3.53 2.14 6.06
C GLN A 22 3.14 0.68 6.01
N LEU A 23 3.46 -0.01 4.93
CA LEU A 23 3.17 -1.42 4.84
C LEU A 23 3.99 -2.20 5.87
N ALA A 24 5.25 -1.82 6.04
CA ALA A 24 6.11 -2.47 7.01
C ALA A 24 5.53 -2.29 8.41
N GLU A 25 5.09 -1.09 8.72
CA GLU A 25 4.52 -0.81 10.03
C GLU A 25 3.24 -1.61 10.24
N ARG A 26 2.43 -1.71 9.21
CA ARG A 26 1.18 -2.46 9.29
C ARG A 26 1.42 -3.91 9.63
N TRP A 27 2.50 -4.49 9.14
CA TRP A 27 2.81 -5.91 9.36
C TRP A 27 3.86 -6.13 10.43
N GLY A 28 4.35 -5.07 11.05
CA GLY A 28 5.36 -5.22 12.10
C GLY A 28 6.71 -5.63 11.57
N LEU A 29 7.05 -5.21 10.35
CA LEU A 29 8.30 -5.56 9.72
C LEU A 29 9.12 -4.31 9.49
N LYS A 30 10.37 -4.51 9.09
CA LYS A 30 11.22 -3.41 8.70
C LYS A 30 11.00 -3.11 7.22
N PRO A 31 11.18 -1.85 6.80
CA PRO A 31 11.03 -1.53 5.38
C PRO A 31 11.92 -2.38 4.48
N SER A 32 13.09 -2.76 4.97
CA SER A 32 13.98 -3.58 4.16
C SER A 32 13.38 -4.94 3.84
N ALA A 33 12.56 -5.46 4.75
CA ALA A 33 11.89 -6.73 4.51
C ALA A 33 10.88 -6.59 3.38
N ILE A 34 10.17 -5.47 3.35
CA ILE A 34 9.21 -5.23 2.28
C ILE A 34 9.92 -5.07 0.95
N LYS A 35 11.04 -4.36 0.95
CA LYS A 35 11.82 -4.20 -0.27
C LYS A 35 12.33 -5.53 -0.77
N SER A 36 12.72 -6.39 0.14
CA SER A 36 13.20 -7.72 -0.22
C SER A 36 12.10 -8.53 -0.87
N GLN A 37 10.87 -8.40 -0.38
CA GLN A 37 9.73 -9.08 -1.01
C GLN A 37 9.57 -8.63 -2.45
N ARG A 38 9.67 -7.33 -2.70
CA ARG A 38 9.55 -6.82 -4.05
C ARG A 38 10.62 -7.40 -4.97
N THR A 39 11.84 -7.44 -4.47
CA THR A 39 12.95 -7.96 -5.25
C THR A 39 12.74 -9.42 -5.62
N ARG A 40 12.15 -10.19 -4.72
CA ARG A 40 11.93 -11.60 -4.95
C ARG A 40 10.62 -11.88 -5.69
N GLY A 41 9.85 -10.83 -5.98
CA GLY A 41 8.60 -11.03 -6.70
C GLY A 41 7.50 -11.60 -5.86
N VAL A 42 7.58 -11.46 -4.54
CA VAL A 42 6.51 -11.90 -3.65
C VAL A 42 5.92 -10.67 -2.98
N GLY A 43 4.79 -10.86 -2.29
CA GLY A 43 4.13 -9.75 -1.64
C GLY A 43 3.02 -9.17 -2.49
N PRO A 44 2.34 -8.15 -1.99
CA PRO A 44 1.22 -7.56 -2.73
C PRO A 44 1.69 -6.85 -3.97
N GLN A 45 0.79 -6.74 -4.93
CA GLN A 45 1.09 -5.97 -6.13
C GLN A 45 1.24 -4.50 -5.77
N TYR A 46 2.17 -3.85 -6.43
CA TYR A 46 2.42 -2.45 -6.16
C TYR A 46 2.44 -1.68 -7.46
N VAL A 47 2.38 -0.36 -7.35
CA VAL A 47 2.47 0.51 -8.51
C VAL A 47 3.63 1.46 -8.30
N THR A 48 4.13 2.01 -9.38
CA THR A 48 5.21 2.99 -9.32
C THR A 48 4.66 4.31 -9.82
N LEU A 49 4.80 5.34 -9.01
CA LEU A 49 4.33 6.65 -9.39
C LEU A 49 5.14 7.16 -10.58
N PRO A 50 4.51 7.95 -11.44
CA PRO A 50 5.24 8.51 -12.58
C PRO A 50 6.32 9.46 -12.11
N ARG A 51 7.38 9.52 -12.91
CA ARG A 51 8.48 10.41 -12.58
C ARG A 51 8.08 11.86 -12.71
N VAL A 52 7.22 12.14 -13.68
CA VAL A 52 6.73 13.50 -13.90
C VAL A 52 5.91 13.95 -12.70
N GLY A 53 6.25 15.10 -12.16
CA GLY A 53 5.53 15.62 -11.02
C GLY A 53 5.99 15.08 -9.69
N THR A 54 6.98 14.20 -9.71
CA THR A 54 7.51 13.63 -8.47
C THR A 54 8.90 14.23 -8.23
N PRO A 55 9.13 14.84 -7.09
CA PRO A 55 10.44 15.42 -6.81
C PRO A 55 11.53 14.33 -6.83
N ALA A 56 12.71 14.76 -7.23
CA ALA A 56 13.84 13.84 -7.29
C ALA A 56 14.09 13.25 -5.90
N GLY A 57 14.39 11.96 -5.87
CA GLY A 57 14.69 11.30 -4.62
C GLY A 57 13.48 10.82 -3.86
N THR A 58 12.29 11.13 -4.32
CA THR A 58 11.07 10.68 -3.66
C THR A 58 10.82 9.22 -3.99
N PRO A 59 10.57 8.39 -2.99
CA PRO A 59 10.19 7.00 -3.26
C PRO A 59 8.90 6.98 -4.06
N ARG A 60 8.88 6.17 -5.11
CA ARG A 60 7.74 6.14 -6.01
C ARG A 60 6.88 4.89 -5.92
N VAL A 61 7.30 3.93 -5.12
CA VAL A 61 6.54 2.69 -4.98
C VAL A 61 5.37 2.92 -4.04
N ARG A 62 4.20 2.45 -4.45
CA ARG A 62 3.00 2.55 -3.64
C ARG A 62 2.25 1.23 -3.71
N TYR A 63 1.65 0.85 -2.60
CA TYR A 63 0.86 -0.37 -2.52
C TYR A 63 -0.61 0.01 -2.39
N PRO A 64 -1.41 -0.19 -3.44
CA PRO A 64 -2.85 0.08 -3.30
C PRO A 64 -3.42 -0.74 -2.16
N LEU A 65 -4.19 -0.12 -1.30
CA LEU A 65 -4.72 -0.81 -0.14
C LEU A 65 -5.53 -2.04 -0.55
N ALA A 66 -6.25 -1.95 -1.65
CA ALA A 66 -7.03 -3.09 -2.11
C ALA A 66 -6.15 -4.31 -2.37
N HIS A 67 -4.96 -4.09 -2.92
CA HIS A 67 -4.03 -5.19 -3.18
C HIS A 67 -3.47 -5.74 -1.88
N VAL A 68 -3.22 -4.86 -0.92
CA VAL A 68 -2.71 -5.29 0.38
C VAL A 68 -3.74 -6.15 1.08
N LEU A 69 -4.99 -5.72 1.07
CA LEU A 69 -6.04 -6.48 1.72
C LEU A 69 -6.22 -7.84 1.08
N ALA A 70 -6.19 -7.90 -0.24
CA ALA A 70 -6.32 -9.17 -0.93
C ALA A 70 -5.17 -10.11 -0.60
N PHE A 71 -3.96 -9.57 -0.53
CA PHE A 71 -2.81 -10.38 -0.21
C PHE A 71 -2.89 -10.90 1.22
N GLU A 72 -3.32 -10.05 2.14
CA GLU A 72 -3.45 -10.46 3.53
C GLU A 72 -4.45 -11.60 3.66
N GLU A 73 -5.56 -11.48 2.96
CA GLU A 73 -6.58 -12.50 3.02
C GLU A 73 -6.08 -13.81 2.43
N SER A 74 -5.41 -13.75 1.29
CA SER A 74 -4.91 -14.94 0.63
C SER A 74 -3.85 -15.66 1.44
N ASN A 75 -3.13 -14.94 2.28
CA ASN A 75 -2.02 -15.51 3.02
C ASN A 75 -2.27 -15.56 4.51
N ASN A 76 -3.50 -15.31 4.93
CA ASN A 76 -3.88 -15.37 6.35
C ASN A 76 -3.02 -14.48 7.22
N ILE A 77 -2.79 -13.26 6.74
CA ILE A 77 -2.01 -12.29 7.49
C ILE A 77 -2.96 -11.40 8.27
N THR A 78 -2.70 -11.25 9.58
CA THR A 78 -3.48 -10.36 10.41
C THR A 78 -2.65 -9.11 10.65
N PRO A 79 -3.10 -7.96 10.15
CA PRO A 79 -2.32 -6.75 10.34
C PRO A 79 -2.30 -6.31 11.79
N LEU A 80 -1.26 -5.59 12.15
CA LEU A 80 -1.12 -5.06 13.49
C LEU A 80 -1.99 -3.83 13.70
N ASN A 81 -2.27 -3.09 12.63
CA ASN A 81 -3.07 -1.87 12.73
C ASN A 81 -4.42 -2.05 12.10
#